data_1470101755e2a88091e07b2f0a36b27f
#
_entry.id   1470101755e2a88091e07b2f0a36b27f
#
_cell.length_a   1.000
_cell.length_b   1.000
_cell.length_c   1.000
_cell.angle_alpha   90.00
_cell.angle_beta   90.00
_cell.angle_gamma   90.00
#
_symmetry.space_group_name_H-M   'P 1'
#
loop_
_entity.id
_entity.type
_entity.pdbx_description
1 polymer ?
#
loop_
_entity_poly.entity_id
_entity_poly.type
_entity_poly.pdbx_seq_one_letter_code
_entity_poly.pdbx_strand_id
1 'polypeptide(L)'
;MNARGIEFRVSSPAARKVVEAGEAIVLGVSPFNGFYRPSTVESLVDWSAERFRHVYVLLAGPEAAQRFVSRGLPPRRAVNKVKTAVHQQRRAACRALLAAGCSDPNAYALVWSRLAVSPRYRELRAAAAHAYDTVPSVRDTVRSMVSEAVAPTPGALPPPEAIEANAPYVLAETPILVDAPRILGHEYAVFAYHKPMPLHELLATGVVPELTPRPGQACARLTLREL
;
A
#
# COMPACT_ATOMS: atom_id res chain seq x y z
N MET A 1 25.36 -9.74 3.67
CA MET A 1 24.44 -10.38 2.69
C MET A 1 24.04 -9.30 1.69
N ASN A 2 24.31 -9.51 0.41
CA ASN A 2 24.19 -8.50 -0.63
C ASN A 2 22.75 -8.00 -0.71
N ALA A 3 22.56 -6.68 -0.54
CA ALA A 3 21.35 -5.99 -0.95
C ALA A 3 21.17 -6.29 -2.45
N ARG A 4 20.29 -7.22 -2.80
CA ARG A 4 19.81 -7.40 -4.17
C ARG A 4 19.49 -6.00 -4.68
N GLY A 5 19.93 -5.63 -5.88
CA GLY A 5 19.83 -4.27 -6.38
C GLY A 5 18.40 -3.75 -6.36
N ILE A 6 17.99 -3.17 -5.23
CA ILE A 6 16.69 -2.51 -5.08
C ILE A 6 16.85 -1.14 -5.72
N GLU A 7 16.07 -0.92 -6.76
CA GLU A 7 15.94 0.39 -7.37
C GLU A 7 14.74 1.12 -6.74
N PHE A 8 15.00 2.35 -6.30
CA PHE A 8 14.03 3.20 -5.65
C PHE A 8 13.85 4.48 -6.45
N ARG A 9 12.66 4.67 -7.03
CA ARG A 9 12.36 5.83 -7.88
C ARG A 9 11.26 6.68 -7.25
N VAL A 10 11.55 7.95 -7.06
CA VAL A 10 10.58 8.96 -6.63
C VAL A 10 10.07 9.78 -7.81
N SER A 11 8.83 10.25 -7.70
CA SER A 11 8.11 10.89 -8.81
C SER A 11 8.46 12.38 -9.00
N SER A 12 9.04 13.06 -7.99
CA SER A 12 9.25 14.51 -8.06
C SER A 12 10.46 14.99 -7.24
N PRO A 13 11.00 16.20 -7.52
CA PRO A 13 12.03 16.82 -6.67
C PRO A 13 11.58 17.03 -5.22
N ALA A 14 10.31 17.37 -4.99
CA ALA A 14 9.76 17.50 -3.63
C ALA A 14 9.80 16.16 -2.88
N ALA A 15 9.51 15.05 -3.55
CA ALA A 15 9.61 13.72 -2.98
C ALA A 15 11.04 13.35 -2.59
N ARG A 16 12.07 13.87 -3.27
CA ARG A 16 13.47 13.62 -2.89
C ARG A 16 13.79 14.17 -1.50
N LYS A 17 13.32 15.39 -1.17
CA LYS A 17 13.53 15.99 0.16
C LYS A 17 12.92 15.11 1.27
N VAL A 18 11.74 14.54 1.02
CA VAL A 18 11.08 13.61 1.97
C VAL A 18 11.91 12.34 2.15
N VAL A 19 12.48 11.80 1.07
CA VAL A 19 13.36 10.62 1.12
C VAL A 19 14.67 10.95 1.85
N GLU A 20 15.28 12.09 1.55
CA GLU A 20 16.54 12.55 2.17
C GLU A 20 16.39 12.79 3.67
N ALA A 21 15.19 13.15 4.15
CA ALA A 21 14.90 13.25 5.58
C ALA A 21 15.05 11.90 6.31
N GLY A 22 14.86 10.77 5.63
CA GLY A 22 15.09 9.44 6.15
C GLY A 22 14.25 9.10 7.38
N GLU A 23 13.05 9.71 7.55
CA GLU A 23 12.28 9.55 8.78
C GLU A 23 11.46 8.27 8.76
N ALA A 24 10.47 8.16 7.88
CA ALA A 24 9.60 6.99 7.84
C ALA A 24 9.36 6.48 6.40
N ILE A 25 9.29 5.17 6.26
CA ILE A 25 8.85 4.51 5.04
C ILE A 25 7.73 3.51 5.35
N VAL A 26 6.72 3.46 4.47
CA VAL A 26 5.63 2.49 4.50
C VAL A 26 5.75 1.61 3.27
N LEU A 27 6.13 0.37 3.46
CA LEU A 27 6.19 -0.65 2.41
C LEU A 27 4.80 -1.25 2.20
N GLY A 28 4.14 -0.96 1.09
CA GLY A 28 2.88 -1.59 0.71
C GLY A 28 3.13 -3.04 0.25
N VAL A 29 2.50 -4.01 0.91
CA VAL A 29 2.67 -5.44 0.60
C VAL A 29 1.34 -6.08 0.24
N SER A 30 1.21 -6.47 -1.03
CA SER A 30 0.01 -7.15 -1.54
C SER A 30 0.12 -8.67 -1.42
N PRO A 31 -0.87 -9.35 -0.80
CA PRO A 31 -0.94 -10.81 -0.82
C PRO A 31 -1.22 -11.31 -2.24
N PHE A 32 -0.73 -12.51 -2.55
CA PHE A 32 -0.89 -13.17 -3.85
C PHE A 32 -0.21 -12.45 -5.03
N ASN A 33 0.69 -11.53 -4.74
CA ASN A 33 1.56 -10.92 -5.72
C ASN A 33 2.94 -11.60 -5.65
N GLY A 34 3.40 -12.15 -6.77
CA GLY A 34 4.67 -12.88 -6.84
C GLY A 34 5.90 -12.02 -6.49
N PHE A 35 5.80 -10.69 -6.57
CA PHE A 35 6.85 -9.79 -6.12
C PHE A 35 7.08 -9.87 -4.60
N TYR A 36 6.03 -9.99 -3.79
CA TYR A 36 6.11 -9.99 -2.32
C TYR A 36 6.23 -11.38 -1.71
N ARG A 37 7.19 -12.16 -2.20
CA ARG A 37 7.58 -13.40 -1.51
C ARG A 37 8.21 -13.07 -0.15
N PRO A 38 8.16 -13.97 0.83
CA PRO A 38 8.74 -13.71 2.16
C PRO A 38 10.19 -13.18 2.11
N SER A 39 11.05 -13.76 1.29
CA SER A 39 12.44 -13.30 1.11
C SER A 39 12.54 -11.89 0.50
N THR A 40 11.61 -11.52 -0.38
CA THR A 40 11.56 -10.15 -0.91
C THR A 40 11.13 -9.16 0.17
N VAL A 41 10.12 -9.50 0.96
CA VAL A 41 9.68 -8.66 2.08
C VAL A 41 10.82 -8.44 3.07
N GLU A 42 11.57 -9.48 3.42
CA GLU A 42 12.76 -9.39 4.27
C GLU A 42 13.81 -8.46 3.66
N SER A 43 14.18 -8.65 2.39
CA SER A 43 15.16 -7.78 1.71
C SER A 43 14.72 -6.32 1.62
N LEU A 44 13.41 -6.05 1.43
CA LEU A 44 12.87 -4.69 1.41
C LEU A 44 12.93 -4.02 2.78
N VAL A 45 12.65 -4.77 3.85
CA VAL A 45 12.76 -4.26 5.22
C VAL A 45 14.22 -3.96 5.56
N ASP A 46 15.15 -4.87 5.29
CA ASP A 46 16.57 -4.69 5.54
C ASP A 46 17.11 -3.45 4.80
N TRP A 47 16.81 -3.34 3.50
CA TRP A 47 17.19 -2.19 2.69
C TRP A 47 16.63 -0.87 3.22
N SER A 48 15.38 -0.90 3.69
CA SER A 48 14.70 0.27 4.22
C SER A 48 15.26 0.70 5.58
N ALA A 49 15.61 -0.26 6.44
CA ALA A 49 16.16 0.01 7.76
C ALA A 49 17.56 0.66 7.72
N GLU A 50 18.31 0.46 6.62
CA GLU A 50 19.57 1.17 6.39
C GLU A 50 19.39 2.67 6.06
N ARG A 51 18.16 3.10 5.67
CA ARG A 51 17.88 4.42 5.07
C ARG A 51 16.84 5.25 5.80
N PHE A 52 15.97 4.59 6.56
CA PHE A 52 14.86 5.22 7.26
C PHE A 52 14.87 4.82 8.73
N ARG A 53 14.57 5.77 9.61
CA ARG A 53 14.47 5.53 11.06
C ARG A 53 13.29 4.63 11.44
N HIS A 54 12.18 4.75 10.70
CA HIS A 54 10.96 3.99 10.95
C HIS A 54 10.52 3.25 9.69
N VAL A 55 10.51 1.93 9.76
CA VAL A 55 10.10 1.07 8.64
C VAL A 55 8.77 0.40 8.97
N TYR A 56 7.72 0.79 8.30
CA TYR A 56 6.40 0.18 8.41
C TYR A 56 6.14 -0.76 7.24
N VAL A 57 5.48 -1.89 7.51
CA VAL A 57 5.02 -2.82 6.49
C VAL A 57 3.50 -2.85 6.52
N LEU A 58 2.88 -2.28 5.49
CA LEU A 58 1.43 -2.25 5.35
C LEU A 58 0.94 -3.52 4.66
N LEU A 59 0.22 -4.33 5.41
CA LEU A 59 -0.33 -5.61 4.99
C LEU A 59 -1.82 -5.45 4.65
N ALA A 60 -2.28 -6.22 3.67
CA ALA A 60 -3.69 -6.25 3.32
C ALA A 60 -4.57 -6.71 4.48
N GLY A 61 -5.77 -6.14 4.54
CA GLY A 61 -6.83 -6.60 5.43
C GLY A 61 -7.69 -7.72 4.82
N PRO A 62 -8.74 -8.15 5.53
CA PRO A 62 -9.68 -9.16 5.05
C PRO A 62 -10.44 -8.71 3.79
N GLU A 63 -10.47 -7.42 3.49
CA GLU A 63 -11.05 -6.83 2.28
C GLU A 63 -10.45 -7.44 1.00
N ALA A 64 -9.18 -7.84 1.04
CA ALA A 64 -8.52 -8.53 -0.08
C ALA A 64 -9.19 -9.87 -0.44
N ALA A 65 -10.06 -10.41 0.42
CA ALA A 65 -10.83 -11.63 0.13
C ALA A 65 -11.86 -11.41 -0.98
N GLN A 66 -12.33 -10.18 -1.17
CA GLN A 66 -13.36 -9.86 -2.15
C GLN A 66 -12.96 -10.26 -3.58
N ARG A 67 -11.67 -10.14 -3.93
CA ARG A 67 -11.17 -10.61 -5.25
C ARG A 67 -11.40 -12.10 -5.50
N PHE A 68 -11.42 -12.91 -4.46
CA PHE A 68 -11.67 -14.36 -4.56
C PHE A 68 -13.17 -14.66 -4.55
N VAL A 69 -13.93 -13.89 -3.77
CA VAL A 69 -15.40 -13.98 -3.76
C VAL A 69 -15.95 -13.64 -5.14
N SER A 70 -15.47 -12.56 -5.77
CA SER A 70 -15.82 -12.16 -7.15
C SER A 70 -15.47 -13.23 -8.21
N ARG A 71 -14.61 -14.19 -7.86
CA ARG A 71 -14.24 -15.34 -8.70
C ARG A 71 -14.97 -16.64 -8.32
N GLY A 72 -16.02 -16.53 -7.49
CA GLY A 72 -16.85 -17.66 -7.09
C GLY A 72 -16.34 -18.48 -5.89
N LEU A 73 -15.26 -18.03 -5.21
CA LEU A 73 -14.83 -18.72 -3.99
C LEU A 73 -15.78 -18.38 -2.83
N PRO A 74 -16.29 -19.37 -2.06
CA PRO A 74 -17.13 -19.10 -0.90
C PRO A 74 -16.46 -18.11 0.08
N PRO A 75 -17.18 -17.10 0.62
CA PRO A 75 -16.62 -16.01 1.42
C PRO A 75 -15.71 -16.49 2.56
N ARG A 76 -16.15 -17.51 3.32
CA ARG A 76 -15.33 -18.07 4.42
C ARG A 76 -13.98 -18.64 3.93
N ARG A 77 -13.99 -19.33 2.78
CA ARG A 77 -12.75 -19.87 2.17
C ARG A 77 -11.85 -18.75 1.66
N ALA A 78 -12.43 -17.71 1.03
CA ALA A 78 -11.70 -16.53 0.56
C ALA A 78 -10.99 -15.82 1.72
N VAL A 79 -11.70 -15.55 2.82
CA VAL A 79 -11.14 -14.93 4.03
C VAL A 79 -10.03 -15.77 4.63
N ASN A 80 -10.21 -17.09 4.76
CA ASN A 80 -9.17 -17.97 5.31
C ASN A 80 -7.91 -17.99 4.42
N LYS A 81 -8.09 -18.01 3.09
CA LYS A 81 -6.99 -17.94 2.14
C LYS A 81 -6.18 -16.66 2.31
N VAL A 82 -6.86 -15.50 2.44
CA VAL A 82 -6.19 -14.21 2.67
C VAL A 82 -5.50 -14.19 4.03
N LYS A 83 -6.16 -14.61 5.10
CA LYS A 83 -5.55 -14.67 6.44
C LYS A 83 -4.24 -15.46 6.45
N THR A 84 -4.21 -16.62 5.78
CA THR A 84 -3.00 -17.46 5.69
C THR A 84 -1.87 -16.73 4.97
N ALA A 85 -2.14 -16.13 3.81
CA ALA A 85 -1.13 -15.40 3.04
C ALA A 85 -0.60 -14.16 3.79
N VAL A 86 -1.50 -13.36 4.36
CA VAL A 86 -1.14 -12.18 5.16
C VAL A 86 -0.34 -12.57 6.41
N HIS A 87 -0.70 -13.68 7.06
CA HIS A 87 0.05 -14.19 8.22
C HIS A 87 1.49 -14.56 7.84
N GLN A 88 1.71 -15.21 6.70
CA GLN A 88 3.06 -15.54 6.22
C GLN A 88 3.88 -14.28 5.93
N GLN A 89 3.30 -13.28 5.25
CA GLN A 89 3.96 -11.99 4.99
C GLN A 89 4.26 -11.25 6.29
N ARG A 90 3.32 -11.21 7.24
CA ARG A 90 3.53 -10.61 8.55
C ARG A 90 4.69 -11.26 9.31
N ARG A 91 4.76 -12.59 9.31
CA ARG A 91 5.88 -13.30 9.96
C ARG A 91 7.22 -12.92 9.34
N ALA A 92 7.31 -12.83 8.02
CA ALA A 92 8.52 -12.39 7.33
C ALA A 92 8.89 -10.94 7.70
N ALA A 93 7.92 -10.02 7.62
CA ALA A 93 8.10 -8.64 8.01
C ALA A 93 8.56 -8.49 9.47
N CYS A 94 7.89 -9.17 10.41
CA CYS A 94 8.26 -9.09 11.83
C CYS A 94 9.66 -9.66 12.10
N ARG A 95 10.07 -10.75 11.42
CA ARG A 95 11.43 -11.28 11.57
C ARG A 95 12.48 -10.27 11.08
N ALA A 96 12.25 -9.66 9.92
CA ALA A 96 13.18 -8.69 9.38
C ALA A 96 13.24 -7.41 10.22
N LEU A 97 12.10 -6.89 10.66
CA LEU A 97 12.03 -5.74 11.58
C LEU A 97 12.78 -6.02 12.89
N LEU A 98 12.61 -7.21 13.46
CA LEU A 98 13.34 -7.61 14.67
C LEU A 98 14.85 -7.68 14.42
N ALA A 99 15.28 -8.29 13.30
CA ALA A 99 16.68 -8.36 12.90
C ALA A 99 17.29 -6.97 12.65
N ALA A 100 16.49 -6.01 12.18
CA ALA A 100 16.86 -4.60 12.01
C ALA A 100 16.85 -3.79 13.33
N GLY A 101 16.62 -4.43 14.49
CA GLY A 101 16.66 -3.77 15.79
C GLY A 101 15.34 -3.17 16.28
N CYS A 102 14.23 -3.44 15.59
CA CYS A 102 12.91 -2.98 16.03
C CYS A 102 12.45 -3.75 17.28
N SER A 103 12.21 -3.05 18.38
CA SER A 103 11.79 -3.66 19.67
C SER A 103 10.34 -4.16 19.67
N ASP A 104 9.44 -3.54 18.89
CA ASP A 104 8.06 -3.98 18.74
C ASP A 104 7.68 -4.13 17.25
N PRO A 105 8.10 -5.21 16.57
CA PRO A 105 7.82 -5.40 15.15
C PRO A 105 6.32 -5.50 14.84
N ASN A 106 5.48 -5.84 15.84
CA ASN A 106 4.04 -5.89 15.67
C ASN A 106 3.40 -4.50 15.53
N ALA A 107 3.99 -3.46 16.14
CA ALA A 107 3.53 -2.09 15.98
C ALA A 107 3.81 -1.55 14.56
N TYR A 108 4.86 -2.05 13.92
CA TYR A 108 5.29 -1.62 12.59
C TYR A 108 4.75 -2.48 11.45
N ALA A 109 4.28 -3.70 11.73
CA ALA A 109 3.53 -4.53 10.77
C ALA A 109 2.04 -4.15 10.78
N LEU A 110 1.69 -3.12 10.01
CA LEU A 110 0.37 -2.49 10.00
C LEU A 110 -0.66 -3.31 9.24
N VAL A 111 -1.91 -3.24 9.70
CA VAL A 111 -3.11 -3.71 8.99
C VAL A 111 -4.17 -2.60 9.02
N TRP A 112 -5.10 -2.59 8.08
CA TRP A 112 -6.12 -1.54 7.96
C TRP A 112 -6.90 -1.27 9.25
N SER A 113 -7.25 -2.31 10.00
CA SER A 113 -7.98 -2.16 11.27
C SER A 113 -7.19 -1.37 12.32
N ARG A 114 -5.86 -1.41 12.30
CA ARG A 114 -5.02 -0.57 13.18
C ARG A 114 -5.01 0.88 12.71
N LEU A 115 -4.97 1.12 11.40
CA LEU A 115 -5.03 2.48 10.86
C LEU A 115 -6.40 3.13 11.11
N ALA A 116 -7.48 2.34 11.13
CA ALA A 116 -8.83 2.82 11.40
C ALA A 116 -9.01 3.41 12.83
N VAL A 117 -8.07 3.20 13.75
CA VAL A 117 -8.05 3.87 15.05
C VAL A 117 -7.71 5.36 14.89
N SER A 118 -6.90 5.74 13.91
CA SER A 118 -6.55 7.14 13.63
C SER A 118 -7.79 7.92 13.13
N PRO A 119 -8.16 9.05 13.77
CA PRO A 119 -9.22 9.91 13.26
C PRO A 119 -8.91 10.43 11.85
N ARG A 120 -7.64 10.78 11.60
CA ARG A 120 -7.20 11.29 10.29
C ARG A 120 -7.33 10.25 9.19
N TYR A 121 -7.02 8.98 9.47
CA TYR A 121 -7.24 7.90 8.51
C TYR A 121 -8.73 7.75 8.16
N ARG A 122 -9.63 7.82 9.17
CA ARG A 122 -11.08 7.68 8.94
C ARG A 122 -11.65 8.84 8.12
N GLU A 123 -11.22 10.06 8.42
CA GLU A 123 -11.59 11.26 7.67
C GLU A 123 -11.21 11.14 6.19
N LEU A 124 -9.95 10.82 5.90
CA LEU A 124 -9.46 10.67 4.53
C LEU A 124 -10.11 9.49 3.80
N ARG A 125 -10.41 8.40 4.50
CA ARG A 125 -11.11 7.26 3.92
C ARG A 125 -12.55 7.63 3.51
N ALA A 126 -13.25 8.41 4.34
CA ALA A 126 -14.58 8.94 4.01
C ALA A 126 -14.52 9.89 2.82
N ALA A 127 -13.53 10.80 2.78
CA ALA A 127 -13.32 11.69 1.64
C ALA A 127 -13.00 10.91 0.35
N ALA A 128 -12.21 9.85 0.42
CA ALA A 128 -11.91 8.99 -0.72
C ALA A 128 -13.15 8.26 -1.25
N ALA A 129 -14.00 7.76 -0.37
CA ALA A 129 -15.27 7.14 -0.76
C ALA A 129 -16.20 8.18 -1.43
N HIS A 130 -16.33 9.37 -0.84
CA HIS A 130 -17.11 10.46 -1.41
C HIS A 130 -16.58 10.88 -2.80
N ALA A 131 -15.27 11.02 -2.95
CA ALA A 131 -14.65 11.36 -4.23
C ALA A 131 -14.89 10.27 -5.28
N TYR A 132 -14.85 9.00 -4.91
CA TYR A 132 -15.21 7.89 -5.80
C TYR A 132 -16.65 8.01 -6.32
N ASP A 133 -17.57 8.42 -5.47
CA ASP A 133 -19.00 8.58 -5.85
C ASP A 133 -19.26 9.82 -6.71
N THR A 134 -18.52 10.91 -6.49
CA THR A 134 -18.83 12.23 -7.05
C THR A 134 -17.88 12.73 -8.12
N VAL A 135 -16.60 12.25 -8.17
CA VAL A 135 -15.58 12.74 -9.09
C VAL A 135 -15.26 11.67 -10.15
N PRO A 136 -15.70 11.85 -11.41
CA PRO A 136 -15.54 10.83 -12.47
C PRO A 136 -14.10 10.36 -12.66
N SER A 137 -13.11 11.27 -12.69
CA SER A 137 -11.70 10.92 -12.89
C SER A 137 -11.13 10.04 -11.75
N VAL A 138 -11.58 10.25 -10.50
CA VAL A 138 -11.22 9.39 -9.37
C VAL A 138 -11.84 8.01 -9.53
N ARG A 139 -13.13 7.96 -9.86
CA ARG A 139 -13.86 6.71 -10.11
C ARG A 139 -13.20 5.88 -11.21
N ASP A 140 -12.91 6.50 -12.35
CA ASP A 140 -12.33 5.83 -13.51
C ASP A 140 -10.92 5.32 -13.20
N THR A 141 -10.10 6.10 -12.48
CA THR A 141 -8.78 5.68 -12.04
C THR A 141 -8.85 4.49 -11.09
N VAL A 142 -9.72 4.53 -10.08
CA VAL A 142 -9.90 3.41 -9.14
C VAL A 142 -10.40 2.16 -9.88
N ARG A 143 -11.39 2.30 -10.76
CA ARG A 143 -11.90 1.17 -11.57
C ARG A 143 -10.83 0.55 -12.45
N SER A 144 -9.98 1.37 -13.07
CA SER A 144 -8.85 0.89 -13.87
C SER A 144 -7.85 0.10 -13.03
N MET A 145 -7.45 0.62 -11.86
CA MET A 145 -6.55 -0.07 -10.93
C MET A 145 -7.14 -1.39 -10.42
N VAL A 146 -8.43 -1.39 -10.07
CA VAL A 146 -9.13 -2.60 -9.63
C VAL A 146 -9.24 -3.60 -10.77
N SER A 147 -9.62 -3.16 -11.97
CA SER A 147 -9.75 -4.03 -13.15
C SER A 147 -8.43 -4.80 -13.41
N GLU A 148 -7.29 -4.11 -13.39
CA GLU A 148 -5.98 -4.75 -13.50
C GLU A 148 -5.71 -5.77 -12.38
N ALA A 149 -6.08 -5.42 -11.13
CA ALA A 149 -5.81 -6.28 -9.96
C ALA A 149 -6.67 -7.54 -9.92
N VAL A 150 -7.94 -7.48 -10.40
CA VAL A 150 -8.89 -8.60 -10.32
C VAL A 150 -9.06 -9.35 -11.65
N ALA A 151 -8.43 -8.90 -12.73
CA ALA A 151 -8.46 -9.59 -14.01
C ALA A 151 -8.07 -11.07 -13.85
N PRO A 152 -8.83 -12.01 -14.45
CA PRO A 152 -8.53 -13.44 -14.36
C PRO A 152 -7.21 -13.80 -15.05
N THR A 153 -6.92 -13.14 -16.15
CA THR A 153 -5.66 -13.23 -16.92
C THR A 153 -5.26 -11.83 -17.39
N PRO A 154 -3.97 -11.58 -17.69
CA PRO A 154 -3.53 -10.31 -18.24
C PRO A 154 -4.35 -9.90 -19.48
N GLY A 155 -4.91 -8.67 -19.47
CA GLY A 155 -5.72 -8.13 -20.56
C GLY A 155 -7.20 -8.55 -20.58
N ALA A 156 -7.64 -9.47 -19.72
CA ALA A 156 -9.05 -9.79 -19.58
C ALA A 156 -9.79 -8.69 -18.81
N LEU A 157 -11.01 -8.40 -19.24
CA LEU A 157 -11.88 -7.46 -18.52
C LEU A 157 -12.70 -8.22 -17.47
N PRO A 158 -12.58 -7.87 -16.19
CA PRO A 158 -13.46 -8.42 -15.16
C PRO A 158 -14.88 -7.83 -15.29
N PRO A 159 -15.91 -8.53 -14.83
CA PRO A 159 -17.27 -8.00 -14.85
C PRO A 159 -17.37 -6.76 -13.95
N PRO A 160 -18.23 -5.78 -14.31
CA PRO A 160 -18.37 -4.52 -13.59
C PRO A 160 -18.64 -4.69 -12.09
N GLU A 161 -19.47 -5.64 -11.71
CA GLU A 161 -19.79 -5.96 -10.31
C GLU A 161 -18.55 -6.44 -9.52
N ALA A 162 -17.60 -7.11 -10.16
CA ALA A 162 -16.35 -7.50 -9.53
C ALA A 162 -15.44 -6.27 -9.31
N ILE A 163 -15.47 -5.30 -10.21
CA ILE A 163 -14.73 -4.04 -10.05
C ILE A 163 -15.29 -3.26 -8.87
N GLU A 164 -16.61 -3.04 -8.84
CA GLU A 164 -17.27 -2.30 -7.75
C GLU A 164 -17.05 -2.95 -6.38
N ALA A 165 -17.18 -4.26 -6.30
CA ALA A 165 -16.98 -5.01 -5.06
C ALA A 165 -15.54 -4.93 -4.52
N ASN A 166 -14.54 -4.64 -5.36
CA ASN A 166 -13.14 -4.54 -4.96
C ASN A 166 -12.64 -3.09 -4.84
N ALA A 167 -13.38 -2.07 -5.28
CA ALA A 167 -13.03 -0.67 -5.15
C ALA A 167 -12.73 -0.26 -3.69
N PRO A 168 -13.50 -0.72 -2.66
CA PRO A 168 -13.23 -0.39 -1.26
C PRO A 168 -11.82 -0.76 -0.78
N TYR A 169 -11.15 -1.73 -1.40
CA TYR A 169 -9.77 -2.08 -1.08
C TYR A 169 -8.80 -0.97 -1.48
N VAL A 170 -8.91 -0.43 -2.70
CA VAL A 170 -8.08 0.69 -3.17
C VAL A 170 -8.36 1.96 -2.37
N LEU A 171 -9.65 2.23 -2.08
CA LEU A 171 -10.05 3.38 -1.27
C LEU A 171 -9.52 3.30 0.17
N ALA A 172 -9.35 2.10 0.73
CA ALA A 172 -8.74 1.93 2.05
C ALA A 172 -7.23 2.28 2.07
N GLU A 173 -6.55 2.20 0.93
CA GLU A 173 -5.14 2.55 0.78
C GLU A 173 -4.92 4.07 0.61
N THR A 174 -5.91 4.78 0.07
CA THR A 174 -5.83 6.21 -0.26
C THR A 174 -5.33 7.09 0.90
N PRO A 175 -5.79 6.95 2.17
CA PRO A 175 -5.30 7.78 3.27
C PRO A 175 -3.78 7.74 3.46
N ILE A 176 -3.17 6.56 3.31
CA ILE A 176 -1.71 6.39 3.43
C ILE A 176 -0.97 6.97 2.21
N LEU A 177 -1.59 7.00 1.04
CA LEU A 177 -1.03 7.63 -0.15
C LEU A 177 -0.95 9.15 -0.03
N VAL A 178 -1.82 9.77 0.79
CA VAL A 178 -1.95 11.23 0.84
C VAL A 178 -1.47 11.86 2.16
N ASP A 179 -1.51 11.14 3.29
CA ASP A 179 -1.16 11.72 4.60
C ASP A 179 -0.62 10.68 5.60
N ALA A 180 0.27 9.78 5.14
CA ALA A 180 0.95 8.84 6.04
C ALA A 180 1.68 9.54 7.20
N PRO A 181 2.34 10.71 7.01
CA PRO A 181 2.98 11.40 8.11
C PRO A 181 2.07 11.60 9.31
N ARG A 182 0.92 12.24 9.14
CA ARG A 182 -0.01 12.52 10.25
C ARG A 182 -0.67 11.26 10.82
N ILE A 183 -0.96 10.29 9.96
CA ILE A 183 -1.59 9.03 10.40
C ILE A 183 -0.65 8.26 11.31
N LEU A 184 0.67 8.31 11.06
CA LEU A 184 1.71 7.57 11.78
C LEU A 184 2.45 8.40 12.83
N GLY A 185 2.21 9.71 12.92
CA GLY A 185 2.85 10.60 13.89
C GLY A 185 4.26 11.03 13.49
N HIS A 186 4.50 11.27 12.20
CA HIS A 186 5.78 11.72 11.62
C HIS A 186 5.64 13.07 10.92
N GLU A 187 6.78 13.71 10.64
CA GLU A 187 6.84 14.89 9.78
C GLU A 187 6.95 14.47 8.29
N TYR A 188 7.76 13.43 8.03
CA TYR A 188 8.02 12.91 6.69
C TYR A 188 7.74 11.41 6.61
N ALA A 189 7.03 11.00 5.57
CA ALA A 189 6.85 9.59 5.26
C ALA A 189 6.80 9.31 3.75
N VAL A 190 7.41 8.21 3.36
CA VAL A 190 7.39 7.70 1.99
C VAL A 190 6.51 6.47 1.93
N PHE A 191 5.49 6.46 1.07
CA PHE A 191 4.81 5.22 0.70
C PHE A 191 5.53 4.59 -0.49
N ALA A 192 5.94 3.34 -0.36
CA ALA A 192 6.71 2.64 -1.38
C ALA A 192 5.99 1.37 -1.86
N TYR A 193 5.84 1.23 -3.18
CA TYR A 193 5.15 0.11 -3.81
C TYR A 193 5.84 -0.33 -5.10
N HIS A 194 5.62 -1.58 -5.55
CA HIS A 194 6.31 -2.12 -6.74
C HIS A 194 5.71 -1.67 -8.07
N LYS A 195 4.54 -1.07 -8.09
CA LYS A 195 3.85 -0.56 -9.29
C LYS A 195 3.70 0.96 -9.26
N PRO A 196 3.44 1.60 -10.40
CA PRO A 196 2.94 2.97 -10.43
C PRO A 196 1.68 3.12 -9.59
N MET A 197 1.45 4.33 -9.09
CA MET A 197 0.30 4.67 -8.24
C MET A 197 -0.55 5.75 -8.90
N PRO A 198 -1.34 5.42 -9.95
CA PRO A 198 -2.09 6.40 -10.74
C PRO A 198 -3.04 7.26 -9.91
N LEU A 199 -3.64 6.66 -8.85
CA LEU A 199 -4.52 7.42 -7.96
C LEU A 199 -3.74 8.50 -7.19
N HIS A 200 -2.54 8.21 -6.68
CA HIS A 200 -1.70 9.24 -6.05
C HIS A 200 -1.33 10.35 -7.04
N GLU A 201 -0.95 9.99 -8.26
CA GLU A 201 -0.60 10.94 -9.31
C GLU A 201 -1.79 11.86 -9.64
N LEU A 202 -3.00 11.29 -9.79
CA LEU A 202 -4.22 12.05 -10.00
C LEU A 202 -4.53 12.99 -8.82
N LEU A 203 -4.48 12.49 -7.59
CA LEU A 203 -4.77 13.30 -6.40
C LEU A 203 -3.75 14.43 -6.20
N ALA A 204 -2.50 14.23 -6.63
CA ALA A 204 -1.45 15.26 -6.59
C ALA A 204 -1.74 16.45 -7.53
N THR A 205 -2.64 16.32 -8.51
CA THR A 205 -3.10 17.45 -9.35
C THR A 205 -4.06 18.39 -8.62
N GLY A 206 -4.52 18.04 -7.42
CA GLY A 206 -5.48 18.83 -6.64
C GLY A 206 -6.93 18.66 -7.09
N VAL A 207 -7.24 17.64 -7.89
CA VAL A 207 -8.62 17.34 -8.37
C VAL A 207 -9.61 17.13 -7.23
N VAL A 208 -9.12 16.70 -6.07
CA VAL A 208 -9.87 16.63 -4.80
C VAL A 208 -9.00 17.29 -3.73
N PRO A 209 -9.27 18.56 -3.37
CA PRO A 209 -8.42 19.33 -2.46
C PRO A 209 -8.15 18.64 -1.12
N GLU A 210 -9.15 17.97 -0.55
CA GLU A 210 -9.06 17.26 0.74
C GLU A 210 -8.14 16.02 0.68
N LEU A 211 -7.94 15.48 -0.53
CA LEU A 211 -7.10 14.31 -0.80
C LEU A 211 -5.78 14.65 -1.49
N THR A 212 -5.46 15.94 -1.63
CA THR A 212 -4.14 16.36 -2.14
C THR A 212 -3.05 15.89 -1.19
N PRO A 213 -2.00 15.19 -1.67
CA PRO A 213 -0.90 14.75 -0.84
C PRO A 213 -0.28 15.90 -0.03
N ARG A 214 -0.09 15.67 1.26
CA ARG A 214 0.44 16.69 2.17
C ARG A 214 1.93 16.96 1.93
N PRO A 215 2.42 18.18 2.26
CA PRO A 215 3.85 18.39 2.44
C PRO A 215 4.40 17.37 3.44
N GLY A 216 5.53 16.76 3.12
CA GLY A 216 6.07 15.65 3.92
C GLY A 216 5.62 14.24 3.48
N GLN A 217 4.61 14.13 2.62
CA GLN A 217 4.24 12.88 1.98
C GLN A 217 4.98 12.69 0.66
N ALA A 218 5.54 11.50 0.44
CA ALA A 218 6.06 11.09 -0.86
C ALA A 218 5.57 9.68 -1.23
N CYS A 219 5.56 9.41 -2.53
CA CYS A 219 5.38 8.07 -3.05
C CYS A 219 6.58 7.67 -3.89
N ALA A 220 6.97 6.40 -3.81
CA ALA A 220 8.10 5.85 -4.52
C ALA A 220 7.77 4.48 -5.13
N ARG A 221 8.38 4.20 -6.27
CA ARG A 221 8.32 2.87 -6.89
C ARG A 221 9.56 2.06 -6.50
N LEU A 222 9.32 0.83 -6.08
CA LEU A 222 10.35 -0.18 -5.77
C LEU A 222 10.43 -1.20 -6.90
N THR A 223 11.63 -1.45 -7.43
CA THR A 223 11.88 -2.57 -8.35
C THR A 223 13.10 -3.35 -7.89
N LEU A 224 13.09 -4.66 -8.15
CA LEU A 224 14.26 -5.52 -7.94
C LEU A 224 15.01 -5.61 -9.27
N ARG A 225 16.29 -5.27 -9.30
CA ARG A 225 17.16 -5.61 -10.43
C ARG A 225 17.48 -7.10 -10.34
N GLU A 226 17.22 -7.83 -11.39
CA GLU A 226 17.83 -9.12 -11.61
C GLU A 226 19.33 -8.88 -11.83
N LEU A 227 20.16 -9.55 -11.05
CA LEU A 227 21.62 -9.57 -11.20
C LEU A 227 21.99 -10.59 -12.27
#